data_79e1c042c65f261d659d650d00aa075b
#
_entry.id   79e1c042c65f261d659d650d00aa075b
#
_cell.length_a   1.000
_cell.length_b   1.000
_cell.length_c   1.000
_cell.angle_alpha   90.00
_cell.angle_beta   90.00
_cell.angle_gamma   90.00
#
_symmetry.space_group_name_H-M   'P 1'
#
loop_
_entity.id
_entity.type
_entity.pdbx_description
1 polymer ?
#
loop_
_entity_poly.entity_id
_entity_poly.type
_entity_poly.pdbx_seq_one_letter_code
_entity_poly.pdbx_strand_id
1 'polypeptide(L)'
;MTYTNAVLLPVDMQQAFDASPWPRRWNSAVDRNGQAVLAAWRSQGLPVIHVRHDSVAAGSSLAPGQPGNAFRPGFEPQGGEPVVSKSVNAAFIGTDLDLRLRRLGIRTVVVFGISTDMCVSTTIRVGANLGYEMILVEDACDCFDLPDGAGGTIPARTSHEIHVGTLRFEFANVVKTREIVETLTSARAVAAA
;
A
#
# COMPACT_ATOMS: atom_id res chain seq x y z
N MET A 1 -6.87 18.78 3.77
CA MET A 1 -5.64 18.43 3.02
C MET A 1 -5.96 18.49 1.53
N THR A 2 -5.04 18.94 0.69
CA THR A 2 -5.18 18.85 -0.77
C THR A 2 -4.16 17.85 -1.29
N TYR A 3 -4.55 17.00 -2.25
CA TYR A 3 -3.67 15.97 -2.82
C TYR A 3 -3.03 16.39 -4.15
N THR A 4 -2.80 17.69 -4.35
CA THR A 4 -2.37 18.29 -5.64
C THR A 4 -1.02 17.73 -6.15
N ASN A 5 -0.08 17.42 -5.26
CA ASN A 5 1.23 16.83 -5.59
C ASN A 5 1.39 15.48 -4.90
N ALA A 6 0.32 14.67 -4.91
CA ALA A 6 0.29 13.39 -4.25
C ALA A 6 0.13 12.25 -5.27
N VAL A 7 0.64 11.07 -4.91
CA VAL A 7 0.44 9.80 -5.62
C VAL A 7 -0.20 8.79 -4.69
N LEU A 8 -1.06 7.94 -5.22
CA LEU A 8 -1.52 6.75 -4.52
C LEU A 8 -0.60 5.58 -4.87
N LEU A 9 -0.17 4.86 -3.85
CA LEU A 9 0.74 3.72 -3.95
C LEU A 9 0.10 2.48 -3.31
N PRO A 10 -0.75 1.72 -4.04
CA PRO A 10 -1.19 0.40 -3.60
C PRO A 10 0.01 -0.56 -3.60
N VAL A 11 0.34 -1.12 -2.42
CA VAL A 11 1.51 -1.98 -2.23
C VAL A 11 1.09 -3.43 -2.14
N ASP A 12 1.58 -4.23 -3.10
CA ASP A 12 1.48 -5.69 -3.13
C ASP A 12 0.04 -6.21 -2.95
N MET A 13 -0.94 -5.56 -3.60
CA MET A 13 -2.32 -6.03 -3.62
C MET A 13 -2.46 -7.23 -4.56
N GLN A 14 -1.81 -8.35 -4.20
CA GLN A 14 -1.66 -9.57 -5.02
C GLN A 14 -2.44 -10.75 -4.47
N GLN A 15 -2.80 -11.70 -5.35
CA GLN A 15 -3.64 -12.86 -5.03
C GLN A 15 -2.94 -13.89 -4.13
N ALA A 16 -1.61 -13.94 -4.13
CA ALA A 16 -0.84 -14.89 -3.32
C ALA A 16 -1.24 -14.91 -1.84
N PHE A 17 -1.61 -13.75 -1.31
CA PHE A 17 -1.90 -13.57 0.12
C PHE A 17 -3.24 -14.21 0.59
N ASP A 18 -4.03 -14.75 -0.32
CA ASP A 18 -5.30 -15.43 0.00
C ASP A 18 -5.17 -16.94 0.19
N ALA A 19 -3.99 -17.49 -0.08
CA ALA A 19 -3.75 -18.93 -0.09
C ALA A 19 -2.48 -19.31 0.69
N SER A 20 -2.38 -20.61 1.04
CA SER A 20 -1.14 -21.19 1.56
C SER A 20 0.06 -20.84 0.66
N PRO A 21 1.25 -20.57 1.23
CA PRO A 21 1.62 -20.79 2.64
C PRO A 21 1.41 -19.60 3.58
N TRP A 22 0.71 -18.55 3.12
CA TRP A 22 0.51 -17.36 3.93
C TRP A 22 -0.38 -17.66 5.15
N PRO A 23 -0.02 -17.14 6.35
CA PRO A 23 -0.83 -17.30 7.54
C PRO A 23 -2.16 -16.57 7.46
N ARG A 24 -3.00 -16.75 8.48
CA ARG A 24 -4.26 -16.04 8.60
C ARG A 24 -4.06 -14.54 8.65
N ARG A 25 -4.87 -13.80 7.90
CA ARG A 25 -5.04 -12.34 7.95
C ARG A 25 -6.21 -11.96 8.86
N TRP A 26 -6.26 -10.68 9.29
CA TRP A 26 -7.32 -10.22 10.19
C TRP A 26 -8.31 -9.25 9.55
N ASN A 27 -7.87 -8.42 8.60
CA ASN A 27 -8.70 -7.36 8.05
C ASN A 27 -9.54 -7.83 6.86
N SER A 28 -10.76 -8.28 7.12
CA SER A 28 -11.71 -8.66 6.07
C SER A 28 -12.21 -7.47 5.21
N ALA A 29 -11.92 -6.23 5.62
CA ALA A 29 -12.35 -5.03 4.91
C ALA A 29 -11.25 -4.47 3.97
N VAL A 30 -10.06 -5.06 3.94
CA VAL A 30 -8.90 -4.54 3.19
C VAL A 30 -9.24 -4.28 1.72
N ASP A 31 -9.89 -5.22 1.05
CA ASP A 31 -10.24 -5.08 -0.38
C ASP A 31 -11.27 -3.97 -0.59
N ARG A 32 -12.37 -3.99 0.16
CA ARG A 32 -13.41 -2.95 0.07
C ARG A 32 -12.85 -1.56 0.31
N ASN A 33 -12.04 -1.41 1.34
CA ASN A 33 -11.45 -0.13 1.71
C ASN A 33 -10.42 0.35 0.69
N GLY A 34 -9.49 -0.53 0.27
CA GLY A 34 -8.50 -0.20 -0.75
C GLY A 34 -9.14 0.15 -2.11
N GLN A 35 -10.17 -0.59 -2.54
CA GLN A 35 -10.91 -0.28 -3.76
C GLN A 35 -11.64 1.06 -3.65
N ALA A 36 -12.22 1.40 -2.50
CA ALA A 36 -12.88 2.70 -2.29
C ALA A 36 -11.89 3.86 -2.40
N VAL A 37 -10.69 3.75 -1.79
CA VAL A 37 -9.61 4.74 -1.93
C VAL A 37 -9.19 4.87 -3.39
N LEU A 38 -8.93 3.75 -4.06
CA LEU A 38 -8.47 3.71 -5.46
C LEU A 38 -9.51 4.33 -6.40
N ALA A 39 -10.78 4.01 -6.24
CA ALA A 39 -11.87 4.57 -7.04
C ALA A 39 -12.00 6.10 -6.83
N ALA A 40 -11.99 6.56 -5.57
CA ALA A 40 -12.04 7.98 -5.26
C ALA A 40 -10.83 8.74 -5.85
N TRP A 41 -9.64 8.15 -5.77
CA TRP A 41 -8.40 8.74 -6.30
C TRP A 41 -8.45 8.87 -7.83
N ARG A 42 -8.81 7.79 -8.52
CA ARG A 42 -9.00 7.75 -9.98
C ARG A 42 -10.06 8.74 -10.47
N SER A 43 -11.15 8.92 -9.70
CA SER A 43 -12.22 9.87 -10.06
C SER A 43 -11.77 11.33 -10.11
N GLN A 44 -10.64 11.64 -9.47
CA GLN A 44 -10.00 12.97 -9.48
C GLN A 44 -8.88 13.08 -10.53
N GLY A 45 -8.60 12.04 -11.32
CA GLY A 45 -7.49 12.01 -12.26
C GLY A 45 -6.11 12.10 -11.60
N LEU A 46 -6.01 11.77 -10.32
CA LEU A 46 -4.75 11.82 -9.58
C LEU A 46 -3.88 10.61 -9.91
N PRO A 47 -2.54 10.75 -9.88
CA PRO A 47 -1.63 9.68 -10.28
C PRO A 47 -1.70 8.47 -9.32
N VAL A 48 -1.69 7.27 -9.91
CA VAL A 48 -1.56 5.99 -9.21
C VAL A 48 -0.32 5.27 -9.72
N ILE A 49 0.48 4.72 -8.83
CA ILE A 49 1.59 3.84 -9.15
C ILE A 49 1.40 2.55 -8.36
N HIS A 50 1.19 1.44 -9.04
CA HIS A 50 1.04 0.14 -8.40
C HIS A 50 2.40 -0.45 -8.04
N VAL A 51 2.51 -1.00 -6.85
CA VAL A 51 3.70 -1.78 -6.45
C VAL A 51 3.35 -3.26 -6.45
N ARG A 52 4.20 -4.05 -7.09
CA ARG A 52 4.07 -5.50 -7.17
C ARG A 52 5.33 -6.16 -6.65
N HIS A 53 5.18 -7.13 -5.77
CA HIS A 53 6.29 -7.96 -5.32
C HIS A 53 6.54 -9.09 -6.32
N ASP A 54 7.70 -9.06 -6.96
CA ASP A 54 8.19 -10.09 -7.87
C ASP A 54 9.28 -10.88 -7.13
N SER A 55 8.86 -11.91 -6.39
CA SER A 55 9.75 -12.71 -5.54
C SER A 55 10.79 -13.47 -6.37
N VAL A 56 12.04 -13.43 -5.89
CA VAL A 56 13.14 -14.22 -6.45
C VAL A 56 13.36 -15.55 -5.70
N ALA A 57 12.60 -15.79 -4.61
CA ALA A 57 12.69 -17.02 -3.85
C ALA A 57 12.10 -18.21 -4.64
N ALA A 58 12.82 -19.32 -4.66
CA ALA A 58 12.38 -20.53 -5.35
C ALA A 58 11.04 -21.03 -4.77
N GLY A 59 10.07 -21.31 -5.63
CA GLY A 59 8.74 -21.81 -5.23
C GLY A 59 7.80 -20.77 -4.62
N SER A 60 8.17 -19.48 -4.61
CA SER A 60 7.32 -18.43 -4.08
C SER A 60 6.06 -18.26 -4.94
N SER A 61 4.89 -18.18 -4.29
CA SER A 61 3.63 -17.83 -4.95
C SER A 61 3.61 -16.41 -5.53
N LEU A 62 4.54 -15.54 -5.10
CA LEU A 62 4.75 -14.19 -5.61
C LEU A 62 5.78 -14.12 -6.75
N ALA A 63 6.35 -15.25 -7.18
CA ALA A 63 7.30 -15.24 -8.31
C ALA A 63 6.58 -14.89 -9.62
N PRO A 64 7.23 -14.15 -10.53
CA PRO A 64 6.68 -13.86 -11.87
C PRO A 64 6.21 -15.13 -12.58
N GLY A 65 5.01 -15.08 -13.18
CA GLY A 65 4.39 -16.21 -13.86
C GLY A 65 3.58 -17.15 -12.96
N GLN A 66 3.63 -16.99 -11.63
CA GLN A 66 2.74 -17.71 -10.74
C GLN A 66 1.37 -17.02 -10.65
N PRO A 67 0.27 -17.78 -10.51
CA PRO A 67 -1.07 -17.18 -10.37
C PRO A 67 -1.16 -16.17 -9.22
N GLY A 68 -0.49 -16.43 -8.11
CA GLY A 68 -0.48 -15.53 -6.95
C GLY A 68 0.24 -14.20 -7.18
N ASN A 69 1.07 -14.09 -8.21
CA ASN A 69 1.74 -12.83 -8.56
C ASN A 69 0.79 -11.81 -9.21
N ALA A 70 -0.35 -12.25 -9.73
CA ALA A 70 -1.36 -11.37 -10.30
C ALA A 70 -1.96 -10.42 -9.24
N PHE A 71 -2.39 -9.24 -9.66
CA PHE A 71 -3.13 -8.33 -8.80
C PHE A 71 -4.48 -8.95 -8.39
N ARG A 72 -4.94 -8.58 -7.22
CA ARG A 72 -6.28 -8.95 -6.71
C ARG A 72 -7.35 -8.27 -7.58
N PRO A 73 -8.54 -8.89 -7.72
CA PRO A 73 -9.66 -8.28 -8.45
C PRO A 73 -9.98 -6.87 -7.94
N GLY A 74 -10.05 -5.90 -8.86
CA GLY A 74 -10.30 -4.49 -8.57
C GLY A 74 -9.06 -3.66 -8.22
N PHE A 75 -7.85 -4.28 -8.22
CA PHE A 75 -6.58 -3.57 -8.03
C PHE A 75 -5.67 -3.62 -9.27
N GLU A 76 -6.19 -4.08 -10.38
CA GLU A 76 -5.45 -4.09 -11.63
C GLU A 76 -5.16 -2.65 -12.09
N PRO A 77 -3.97 -2.38 -12.64
CA PRO A 77 -3.64 -1.10 -13.24
C PRO A 77 -4.61 -0.75 -14.37
N GLN A 78 -5.03 0.50 -14.44
CA GLN A 78 -5.93 1.03 -15.46
C GLN A 78 -5.30 2.21 -16.20
N GLY A 79 -5.73 2.43 -17.45
CA GLY A 79 -5.42 3.67 -18.19
C GLY A 79 -3.93 4.02 -18.30
N GLY A 80 -3.03 3.04 -18.28
CA GLY A 80 -1.59 3.29 -18.35
C GLY A 80 -0.95 3.61 -16.98
N GLU A 81 -1.62 3.34 -15.87
CA GLU A 81 -1.04 3.42 -14.54
C GLU A 81 0.23 2.54 -14.44
N PRO A 82 1.38 3.12 -14.05
CA PRO A 82 2.62 2.34 -14.03
C PRO A 82 2.64 1.30 -12.90
N VAL A 83 3.36 0.22 -13.17
CA VAL A 83 3.69 -0.79 -12.17
C VAL A 83 5.18 -0.70 -11.86
N VAL A 84 5.49 -0.63 -10.57
CA VAL A 84 6.84 -0.78 -10.04
C VAL A 84 6.98 -2.17 -9.45
N SER A 85 7.81 -2.99 -10.07
CA SER A 85 8.13 -4.33 -9.57
C SER A 85 9.34 -4.28 -8.64
N LYS A 86 9.20 -4.89 -7.47
CA LYS A 86 10.27 -4.99 -6.46
C LYS A 86 10.48 -6.45 -6.06
N SER A 87 11.67 -6.78 -5.61
CA SER A 87 12.02 -8.11 -5.09
C SER A 87 12.39 -8.11 -3.59
N VAL A 88 12.29 -6.94 -2.96
CA VAL A 88 12.54 -6.71 -1.53
C VAL A 88 11.36 -5.95 -0.90
N ASN A 89 11.34 -5.77 0.42
CA ASN A 89 10.18 -5.17 1.08
C ASN A 89 9.95 -3.70 0.70
N ALA A 90 11.02 -2.89 0.62
CA ALA A 90 10.86 -1.48 0.28
C ALA A 90 10.60 -1.25 -1.22
N ALA A 91 9.56 -0.51 -1.56
CA ALA A 91 9.25 -0.17 -2.95
C ALA A 91 10.29 0.74 -3.62
N PHE A 92 11.11 1.43 -2.83
CA PHE A 92 12.17 2.33 -3.30
C PHE A 92 13.50 1.62 -3.60
N ILE A 93 13.70 0.41 -3.10
CA ILE A 93 14.98 -0.29 -3.20
C ILE A 93 15.03 -1.17 -4.45
N GLY A 94 16.03 -0.95 -5.30
CA GLY A 94 16.21 -1.69 -6.56
C GLY A 94 15.14 -1.37 -7.62
N THR A 95 14.45 -0.23 -7.51
CA THR A 95 13.41 0.23 -8.43
C THR A 95 13.66 1.67 -8.90
N ASP A 96 12.89 2.14 -9.85
CA ASP A 96 12.90 3.52 -10.32
C ASP A 96 11.82 4.41 -9.67
N LEU A 97 11.21 3.97 -8.55
CA LEU A 97 10.11 4.68 -7.91
C LEU A 97 10.48 6.13 -7.54
N ASP A 98 11.60 6.33 -6.85
CA ASP A 98 12.05 7.68 -6.46
C ASP A 98 12.24 8.61 -7.68
N LEU A 99 12.84 8.09 -8.75
CA LEU A 99 13.03 8.84 -9.99
C LEU A 99 11.67 9.25 -10.62
N ARG A 100 10.69 8.34 -10.65
CA ARG A 100 9.34 8.62 -11.16
C ARG A 100 8.65 9.70 -10.32
N LEU A 101 8.68 9.58 -9.00
CA LEU A 101 8.06 10.53 -8.09
C LEU A 101 8.66 11.94 -8.25
N ARG A 102 9.99 12.03 -8.32
CA ARG A 102 10.67 13.31 -8.53
C ARG A 102 10.35 13.95 -9.88
N ARG A 103 10.31 13.17 -10.96
CA ARG A 103 9.94 13.65 -12.30
C ARG A 103 8.50 14.17 -12.37
N LEU A 104 7.59 13.58 -11.59
CA LEU A 104 6.20 14.00 -11.48
C LEU A 104 6.00 15.16 -10.48
N GLY A 105 7.05 15.63 -9.81
CA GLY A 105 6.96 16.66 -8.77
C GLY A 105 6.17 16.22 -7.53
N ILE A 106 6.06 14.91 -7.28
CA ILE A 106 5.34 14.35 -6.14
C ILE A 106 6.08 14.67 -4.84
N ARG A 107 5.35 15.12 -3.84
CA ARG A 107 5.82 15.34 -2.48
C ARG A 107 5.14 14.46 -1.45
N THR A 108 3.90 14.09 -1.70
CA THR A 108 3.08 13.30 -0.78
C THR A 108 2.80 11.94 -1.39
N VAL A 109 3.04 10.87 -0.62
CA VAL A 109 2.79 9.48 -1.04
C VAL A 109 1.77 8.85 -0.11
N VAL A 110 0.59 8.55 -0.64
CA VAL A 110 -0.49 7.87 0.07
C VAL A 110 -0.35 6.36 -0.15
N VAL A 111 -0.21 5.61 0.93
CA VAL A 111 0.14 4.18 0.89
C VAL A 111 -0.93 3.34 1.58
N PHE A 112 -1.29 2.23 0.96
CA PHE A 112 -2.00 1.13 1.60
C PHE A 112 -1.56 -0.21 1.00
N GLY A 113 -1.91 -1.33 1.61
CA GLY A 113 -1.63 -2.65 1.02
C GLY A 113 -1.27 -3.75 2.02
N ILE A 114 -0.55 -4.76 1.55
CA ILE A 114 -0.21 -5.99 2.27
C ILE A 114 1.32 -6.21 2.23
N SER A 115 2.00 -6.41 3.39
CA SER A 115 1.46 -6.32 4.73
C SER A 115 1.98 -5.07 5.46
N THR A 116 1.19 -4.61 6.43
CA THR A 116 1.51 -3.40 7.21
C THR A 116 2.89 -3.49 7.85
N ASP A 117 3.22 -4.62 8.44
CA ASP A 117 4.44 -4.90 9.20
C ASP A 117 5.70 -5.10 8.34
N MET A 118 5.53 -5.42 7.05
CA MET A 118 6.63 -5.70 6.12
C MET A 118 6.71 -4.66 5.01
N CYS A 119 6.10 -4.93 3.85
CA CYS A 119 6.27 -4.11 2.65
C CYS A 119 5.75 -2.68 2.81
N VAL A 120 4.61 -2.50 3.47
CA VAL A 120 4.02 -1.18 3.69
C VAL A 120 4.90 -0.35 4.64
N SER A 121 5.21 -0.88 5.85
CA SER A 121 6.01 -0.14 6.84
C SER A 121 7.42 0.16 6.33
N THR A 122 8.06 -0.79 5.65
CA THR A 122 9.40 -0.59 5.10
C THR A 122 9.38 0.48 3.99
N THR A 123 8.40 0.44 3.11
CA THR A 123 8.24 1.47 2.05
C THR A 123 8.03 2.86 2.65
N ILE A 124 7.17 2.98 3.66
CA ILE A 124 6.89 4.26 4.33
C ILE A 124 8.15 4.80 5.01
N ARG A 125 8.89 3.98 5.76
CA ARG A 125 10.13 4.42 6.43
C ARG A 125 11.18 4.91 5.45
N VAL A 126 11.38 4.20 4.34
CA VAL A 126 12.33 4.62 3.30
C VAL A 126 11.84 5.89 2.62
N GLY A 127 10.56 6.00 2.28
CA GLY A 127 9.97 7.20 1.67
C GLY A 127 10.12 8.43 2.56
N ALA A 128 9.83 8.32 3.86
CA ALA A 128 10.03 9.40 4.83
C ALA A 128 11.51 9.84 4.91
N ASN A 129 12.44 8.88 4.94
CA ASN A 129 13.88 9.16 4.97
C ASN A 129 14.39 9.79 3.66
N LEU A 130 13.69 9.58 2.53
CA LEU A 130 13.97 10.26 1.25
C LEU A 130 13.33 11.66 1.17
N GLY A 131 12.58 12.08 2.19
CA GLY A 131 11.97 13.40 2.31
C GLY A 131 10.56 13.52 1.76
N TYR A 132 9.86 12.40 1.49
CA TYR A 132 8.45 12.42 1.14
C TYR A 132 7.55 12.57 2.37
N GLU A 133 6.45 13.28 2.20
CA GLU A 133 5.34 13.25 3.15
C GLU A 133 4.57 11.94 2.95
N MET A 134 4.67 11.03 3.91
CA MET A 134 4.01 9.74 3.83
C MET A 134 2.65 9.79 4.53
N ILE A 135 1.63 9.20 3.89
CA ILE A 135 0.29 9.01 4.45
C ILE A 135 -0.04 7.53 4.39
N LEU A 136 -0.38 6.94 5.53
CA LEU A 136 -0.85 5.55 5.63
C LEU A 136 -2.37 5.51 5.74
N VAL A 137 -3.03 4.76 4.85
CA VAL A 137 -4.46 4.44 5.00
C VAL A 137 -4.59 3.15 5.81
N GLU A 138 -4.67 3.26 7.13
CA GLU A 138 -4.49 2.12 8.04
C GLU A 138 -5.53 1.01 7.85
N ASP A 139 -6.80 1.35 7.63
CA ASP A 139 -7.89 0.40 7.48
C ASP A 139 -8.01 -0.22 6.07
N ALA A 140 -7.16 0.21 5.14
CA ALA A 140 -6.92 -0.42 3.85
C ALA A 140 -5.63 -1.28 3.83
N CYS A 141 -5.06 -1.56 5.00
CA CYS A 141 -3.91 -2.45 5.17
C CYS A 141 -4.30 -3.74 5.91
N ASP A 142 -3.48 -4.76 5.77
CA ASP A 142 -3.65 -6.06 6.44
C ASP A 142 -2.30 -6.59 6.93
N CYS A 143 -2.35 -7.53 7.86
CA CYS A 143 -1.21 -8.25 8.42
C CYS A 143 -1.50 -9.73 8.53
N PHE A 144 -0.47 -10.52 8.84
CA PHE A 144 -0.55 -11.95 9.08
C PHE A 144 -0.29 -12.27 10.55
N ASP A 145 -0.84 -13.39 11.00
CA ASP A 145 -0.41 -14.02 12.26
C ASP A 145 1.07 -14.42 12.13
N LEU A 146 1.89 -14.07 13.11
CA LEU A 146 3.33 -14.32 13.10
C LEU A 146 3.73 -15.25 14.24
N PRO A 147 4.75 -16.11 14.06
CA PRO A 147 5.31 -16.87 15.17
C PRO A 147 6.00 -15.94 16.17
N ASP A 148 5.79 -16.17 17.48
CA ASP A 148 6.42 -15.39 18.55
C ASP A 148 7.83 -15.86 18.95
N GLY A 149 8.32 -16.92 18.30
CA GLY A 149 9.61 -17.53 18.59
C GLY A 149 9.66 -18.47 19.80
N ALA A 150 8.59 -18.52 20.61
CA ALA A 150 8.46 -19.38 21.77
C ALA A 150 7.44 -20.52 21.57
N GLY A 151 6.96 -20.70 20.34
CA GLY A 151 5.96 -21.70 19.96
C GLY A 151 4.51 -21.20 20.01
N GLY A 152 4.31 -19.92 20.29
CA GLY A 152 3.03 -19.22 20.21
C GLY A 152 2.88 -18.36 18.96
N THR A 153 1.88 -17.48 18.99
CA THR A 153 1.51 -16.62 17.85
C THR A 153 1.29 -15.20 18.30
N ILE A 154 1.88 -14.27 17.55
CA ILE A 154 1.54 -12.83 17.60
C ILE A 154 0.35 -12.64 16.64
N PRO A 155 -0.83 -12.24 17.14
CA PRO A 155 -1.98 -12.02 16.26
C PRO A 155 -1.71 -10.92 15.22
N ALA A 156 -2.18 -11.12 14.01
CA ALA A 156 -2.05 -10.17 12.90
C ALA A 156 -2.50 -8.74 13.28
N ARG A 157 -3.60 -8.62 14.00
CA ARG A 157 -4.11 -7.35 14.50
C ARG A 157 -3.11 -6.64 15.42
N THR A 158 -2.48 -7.37 16.33
CA THR A 158 -1.47 -6.83 17.25
C THR A 158 -0.25 -6.33 16.49
N SER A 159 0.24 -7.11 15.52
CA SER A 159 1.33 -6.69 14.63
C SER A 159 0.97 -5.41 13.89
N HIS A 160 -0.22 -5.35 13.30
CA HIS A 160 -0.72 -4.15 12.63
C HIS A 160 -0.75 -2.92 13.54
N GLU A 161 -1.37 -3.02 14.71
CA GLU A 161 -1.52 -1.91 15.66
C GLU A 161 -0.17 -1.35 16.14
N ILE A 162 0.81 -2.22 16.41
CA ILE A 162 2.16 -1.81 16.80
C ILE A 162 2.85 -1.05 15.66
N HIS A 163 2.80 -1.56 14.44
CA HIS A 163 3.44 -0.91 13.30
C HIS A 163 2.76 0.41 12.93
N VAL A 164 1.44 0.48 12.92
CA VAL A 164 0.68 1.72 12.73
C VAL A 164 1.04 2.76 13.80
N GLY A 165 1.12 2.35 15.07
CA GLY A 165 1.54 3.23 16.15
C GLY A 165 2.93 3.83 15.94
N THR A 166 3.89 3.00 15.54
CA THR A 166 5.26 3.46 15.25
C THR A 166 5.30 4.39 14.03
N LEU A 167 4.59 4.05 12.96
CA LEU A 167 4.54 4.88 11.75
C LEU A 167 3.91 6.23 12.03
N ARG A 168 2.82 6.28 12.82
CA ARG A 168 2.15 7.52 13.24
C ARG A 168 3.06 8.41 14.06
N PHE A 169 3.89 7.83 14.90
CA PHE A 169 4.77 8.58 15.81
C PHE A 169 5.87 9.33 15.04
N GLU A 170 6.45 8.74 13.98
CA GLU A 170 7.69 9.26 13.38
C GLU A 170 7.64 9.42 11.85
N PHE A 171 6.89 8.57 11.11
CA PHE A 171 7.14 8.41 9.68
C PHE A 171 5.98 8.83 8.78
N ALA A 172 4.74 8.84 9.26
CA ALA A 172 3.58 9.06 8.41
C ALA A 172 2.40 9.68 9.14
N ASN A 173 1.62 10.48 8.44
CA ASN A 173 0.26 10.77 8.84
C ASN A 173 -0.60 9.52 8.62
N VAL A 174 -1.34 9.10 9.63
CA VAL A 174 -2.20 7.91 9.57
C VAL A 174 -3.65 8.33 9.52
N VAL A 175 -4.33 7.90 8.48
CA VAL A 175 -5.74 8.23 8.19
C VAL A 175 -6.54 6.97 7.91
N LYS A 176 -7.86 7.10 7.85
CA LYS A 176 -8.79 6.04 7.42
C LYS A 176 -9.28 6.28 6.00
N THR A 177 -9.73 5.22 5.36
CA THR A 177 -10.37 5.23 4.04
C THR A 177 -11.41 6.35 3.92
N ARG A 178 -12.28 6.50 4.93
CA ARG A 178 -13.33 7.51 4.94
C ARG A 178 -12.77 8.93 4.76
N GLU A 179 -11.67 9.25 5.45
CA GLU A 179 -11.07 10.59 5.41
C GLU A 179 -10.52 10.94 4.02
N ILE A 180 -9.91 9.96 3.34
CA ILE A 180 -9.46 10.12 1.95
C ILE A 180 -10.64 10.36 1.03
N VAL A 181 -11.67 9.50 1.10
CA VAL A 181 -12.85 9.57 0.23
C VAL A 181 -13.62 10.87 0.42
N GLU A 182 -13.87 11.28 1.65
CA GLU A 182 -14.55 12.54 1.98
C GLU A 182 -13.77 13.76 1.46
N THR A 183 -12.45 13.79 1.66
CA THR A 183 -11.59 14.88 1.18
C THR A 183 -11.65 15.03 -0.34
N LEU A 184 -11.54 13.92 -1.08
CA LEU A 184 -11.57 13.92 -2.53
C LEU A 184 -12.95 14.26 -3.09
N THR A 185 -14.03 13.79 -2.46
CA THR A 185 -15.41 14.08 -2.87
C THR A 185 -15.75 15.55 -2.66
N SER A 186 -15.35 16.13 -1.53
CA SER A 186 -15.58 17.54 -1.22
C SER A 186 -14.81 18.47 -2.17
N ALA A 187 -13.59 18.13 -2.55
CA ALA A 187 -12.81 18.90 -3.52
C ALA A 187 -13.50 18.96 -4.90
N ARG A 188 -14.13 17.87 -5.33
CA ARG A 188 -14.89 17.83 -6.59
C ARG A 188 -16.12 18.72 -6.57
N ALA A 189 -16.83 18.76 -5.46
CA ALA A 189 -18.04 19.60 -5.32
C ALA A 189 -17.70 21.10 -5.43
N VAL A 190 -16.55 21.52 -4.85
CA VAL A 190 -16.06 22.91 -4.95
C VAL A 190 -15.59 23.27 -6.36
N ALA A 191 -14.98 22.34 -7.08
CA ALA A 191 -14.50 22.60 -8.45
C ALA A 191 -15.62 22.62 -9.50
N ALA A 192 -16.81 22.08 -9.17
CA ALA A 192 -17.99 22.03 -10.05
C ALA A 192 -19.01 23.17 -9.80
N ALA A 193 -18.79 23.99 -8.77
CA ALA A 193 -19.61 25.15 -8.40
C ALA A 193 -19.02 26.45 -8.89
#